data_1af6cffd50ca154623fca1f7107bd9e4
#
_entry.id   1af6cffd50ca154623fca1f7107bd9e4
#
_cell.length_a   1.000
_cell.length_b   1.000
_cell.length_c   1.000
_cell.angle_alpha   90.00
_cell.angle_beta   90.00
_cell.angle_gamma   90.00
#
_symmetry.space_group_name_H-M   'P 1'
#
loop_
_entity.id
_entity.type
_entity.pdbx_description
1 polymer ?
#
loop_
_entity_poly.entity_id
_entity_poly.type
_entity_poly.pdbx_seq_one_letter_code
_entity_poly.pdbx_strand_id
1 'polypeptide(L)' 'MTGITLESSEEVDAMYAKAIELGASDEGEPGQRVPTFYGAYVRDLDGNKLVFCKMG' A
#
# COMPACT_ATOMS: atom_id res chain seq x y z
N MET A 1 12.04 -1.78 4.38
CA MET A 1 10.65 -1.64 3.88
C MET A 1 10.06 -3.02 3.62
N THR A 2 8.85 -3.25 4.07
CA THR A 2 8.16 -4.53 3.88
C THR A 2 7.21 -4.42 2.70
N GLY A 3 7.30 -5.37 1.76
CA GLY A 3 6.41 -5.40 0.61
C GLY A 3 5.38 -6.52 0.76
N ILE A 4 4.13 -6.19 0.52
CA ILE A 4 3.02 -7.14 0.57
C ILE A 4 2.38 -7.18 -0.81
N THR A 5 2.51 -8.32 -1.49
CA THR A 5 1.94 -8.48 -2.83
C THR A 5 0.52 -9.01 -2.72
N LEU A 6 -0.41 -8.32 -3.37
CA LEU A 6 -1.83 -8.67 -3.36
C LEU A 6 -2.28 -9.05 -4.77
N GLU A 7 -3.46 -9.65 -4.86
CA GLU A 7 -3.94 -10.19 -6.13
C GLU A 7 -4.75 -9.19 -6.95
N SER A 8 -5.23 -8.12 -6.35
CA SER A 8 -6.01 -7.14 -7.08
C SER A 8 -5.78 -5.74 -6.55
N SER A 9 -6.05 -4.75 -7.40
CA SER A 9 -5.93 -3.35 -6.98
C SER A 9 -6.95 -3.00 -5.90
N GLU A 10 -8.10 -3.67 -5.90
CA GLU A 10 -9.11 -3.48 -4.87
C GLU A 10 -8.56 -3.89 -3.50
N GLU A 11 -7.77 -4.97 -3.45
CA GLU A 11 -7.15 -5.40 -2.22
C GLU A 11 -6.09 -4.39 -1.75
N VAL A 12 -5.34 -3.81 -2.69
CA VAL A 12 -4.37 -2.76 -2.36
C VAL A 12 -5.09 -1.57 -1.73
N ASP A 13 -6.18 -1.13 -2.33
CA ASP A 13 -6.96 -0.01 -1.81
C ASP A 13 -7.50 -0.34 -0.42
N ALA A 14 -8.03 -1.53 -0.24
CA ALA A 14 -8.59 -1.96 1.04
C ALA A 14 -7.52 -2.01 2.14
N MET A 15 -6.36 -2.55 1.83
CA MET A 15 -5.26 -2.63 2.79
C MET A 15 -4.74 -1.25 3.15
N TYR A 16 -4.62 -0.37 2.16
CA TYR A 16 -4.21 1.00 2.42
C TYR A 16 -5.20 1.70 3.36
N ALA A 17 -6.49 1.62 3.05
CA ALA A 17 -7.53 2.24 3.87
C ALA A 17 -7.51 1.70 5.29
N LYS A 18 -7.34 0.39 5.43
CA LYS A 18 -7.26 -0.25 6.73
C LYS A 18 -6.06 0.24 7.53
N ALA A 19 -4.91 0.34 6.88
CA ALA A 19 -3.70 0.81 7.54
C ALA A 19 -3.87 2.24 8.04
N ILE A 20 -4.44 3.12 7.22
CA ILE A 20 -4.68 4.51 7.60
C ILE A 20 -5.66 4.57 8.78
N GLU A 21 -6.71 3.76 8.74
CA GLU A 21 -7.68 3.68 9.82
C GLU A 21 -7.03 3.27 11.15
N LEU A 22 -6.01 2.41 11.08
CA LEU A 22 -5.29 1.95 12.26
C LEU A 22 -4.20 2.92 12.73
N GLY A 23 -4.06 4.05 12.06
CA GLY A 23 -3.15 5.10 12.50
C GLY A 23 -1.87 5.24 11.69
N ALA A 24 -1.73 4.49 10.61
CA ALA A 24 -0.56 4.63 9.75
C ALA A 24 -0.60 5.96 8.99
N SER A 25 0.57 6.45 8.62
CA SER A 25 0.69 7.68 7.86
C SER A 25 0.72 7.37 6.36
N ASP A 26 0.13 8.28 5.58
CA ASP A 26 0.16 8.18 4.12
C ASP A 26 1.58 8.51 3.62
N GLU A 27 2.17 7.59 2.87
CA GLU A 27 3.46 7.79 2.22
C GLU A 27 3.34 7.67 0.71
N GLY A 28 2.14 7.45 0.19
CA GLY A 28 1.86 7.35 -1.22
C GLY A 28 0.51 6.70 -1.44
N GLU A 29 -0.48 7.48 -1.88
CA GLU A 29 -1.83 6.97 -2.11
C GLU A 29 -1.83 5.83 -3.13
N PRO A 30 -2.84 4.93 -3.08
CA PRO A 30 -2.96 3.85 -4.07
C PRO A 30 -3.03 4.42 -5.48
N GLY A 31 -2.30 3.80 -6.41
CA GLY A 31 -2.33 4.23 -7.79
C GLY A 31 -1.45 3.37 -8.68
N GLN A 32 -1.69 3.50 -9.97
CA GLN A 32 -0.92 2.83 -10.99
C GLN A 32 0.42 3.58 -11.15
N ARG A 33 1.52 2.98 -10.70
CA ARG A 33 2.84 3.63 -10.76
C ARG A 33 3.47 3.46 -12.14
N VAL A 34 3.38 2.24 -12.67
CA VAL A 34 3.78 1.91 -14.03
C VAL A 34 2.72 0.95 -14.56
N PRO A 35 2.69 0.66 -15.88
CA PRO A 35 1.65 -0.21 -16.44
C PRO A 35 1.48 -1.57 -15.76
N THR A 36 2.54 -2.10 -15.15
CA THR A 36 2.49 -3.42 -14.51
C THR A 36 2.58 -3.36 -12.99
N PHE A 37 2.45 -2.17 -12.40
CA PHE A 37 2.60 -2.03 -10.95
C PHE A 37 1.59 -1.05 -10.39
N TYR A 38 0.73 -1.55 -9.53
CA TYR A 38 -0.24 -0.75 -8.78
C TYR A 38 0.12 -0.88 -7.30
N GLY A 39 0.32 0.23 -6.62
CA GLY A 39 0.76 0.14 -5.24
C GLY A 39 0.41 1.34 -4.38
N ALA A 40 0.49 1.13 -3.07
CA ALA A 40 0.27 2.16 -2.08
C ALA A 40 1.34 2.02 -1.00
N TYR A 41 1.75 3.14 -0.44
CA TYR A 41 2.78 3.19 0.59
C TYR A 41 2.22 3.81 1.86
N VAL A 42 2.51 3.20 2.99
CA VAL A 42 2.17 3.76 4.29
C VAL A 42 3.35 3.61 5.24
N ARG A 43 3.33 4.37 6.32
CA ARG A 43 4.32 4.23 7.40
C ARG A 43 3.56 3.93 8.68
N ASP A 44 3.95 2.87 9.38
CA ASP A 44 3.24 2.48 10.59
C ASP A 44 3.65 3.36 11.78
N LEU A 45 3.05 3.09 12.94
CA LEU A 45 3.28 3.88 14.13
C LEU A 45 4.72 3.78 14.65
N ASP A 46 5.42 2.71 14.31
CA ASP A 46 6.82 2.52 14.69
C ASP A 46 7.78 3.12 13.67
N GLY A 47 7.27 3.72 12.62
CA GLY A 47 8.08 4.35 11.59
C GLY A 47 8.51 3.43 10.47
N ASN A 48 8.00 2.22 10.41
CA ASN A 48 8.33 1.27 9.35
C ASN A 48 7.50 1.55 8.10
N LYS A 49 8.16 1.62 6.96
CA LYS A 49 7.47 1.85 5.70
C LYS A 49 6.99 0.52 5.10
N LEU A 50 5.74 0.50 4.70
CA LEU A 50 5.10 -0.67 4.10
C LEU A 50 4.63 -0.32 2.70
N VAL A 51 4.70 -1.29 1.80
CA VAL A 51 4.13 -1.14 0.46
C VAL A 51 3.14 -2.27 0.22
N PHE A 52 1.95 -1.92 -0.22
CA PHE A 52 0.95 -2.88 -0.67
C PHE A 52 0.90 -2.77 -2.18
N CYS A 53 1.12 -3.86 -2.89
CA CYS A 53 1.25 -3.79 -4.33
C CYS A 53 0.59 -4.96 -5.05
N LYS A 54 0.26 -4.71 -6.32
CA LYS A 54 -0.21 -5.73 -7.23
C LYS A 54 0.67 -5.67 -8.46
N MET A 55 1.26 -6.79 -8.81
CA MET A 55 2.10 -6.92 -10.00
C MET A 55 1.29 -7.53 -11.15
N GLY A 56 1.55 -7.06 -12.33
CA GLY A 56 0.92 -7.61 -13.53
C GLY A 56 -0.09 -6.74 -14.22
#